data_7e4adf3c3d5789d7d1a243c48fee33da
#
_entry.id   7e4adf3c3d5789d7d1a243c48fee33da
#
_cell.length_a   1.000
_cell.length_b   1.000
_cell.length_c   1.000
_cell.angle_alpha   90.00
_cell.angle_beta   90.00
_cell.angle_gamma   90.00
#
_symmetry.space_group_name_H-M   'P 1'
#
loop_
_entity.id
_entity.type
_entity.pdbx_description
1 polymer ?
#
loop_
_entity_poly.entity_id
_entity_poly.type
_entity_poly.pdbx_seq_one_letter_code
_entity_poly.pdbx_strand_id
1 'polypeptide(L)'
;QAVAILKPFIEADKADKSSPEKAGKFLLATVKGDVHDIGKNIVGVVLACNNYEVIDLGVMVPTEKIIKTAIEEKVDIVCLSGLITPSLEEMCHVAEEMEKAGMTIPLMIGGATTSKIHTAVKIAPHYSGPVIHVKDASQNPLIAAQLANSETRKIFLEQLKKEQEKLRESIQEKILLTPLSNARNHKIKIEWEKYNPVKPLLTGQVQELHFSIKEIRPYINWIFFFNAWKLGGKFASIAFINGCDHCKASWLTQFPEQERAKAAEAMQLYKEASRMLDKLIEDQTETDILVGIFEANSQNESIYIQKEGVSHIIPCLRQQVQKKGSEACYYSLSDFIMPADTQKTDYIGVFTVTAGKEIENRIEYYKQQDDNYNALLLQSLSDRIAEAATELLHYRVRKEIWGYSPNETATVENLLKEHYQGIRPAIGYPSLPDKLLGFDRIDVSLTENGAMKPNSTVSGIMIAHPQSAYFHIGQIDMEQRAEYCKKRNFSIEDSYKWLSV
;
A
#
# COMPACT_ATOMS: atom_id res chain seq x y z
N GLN A 1 -7.11 -22.92 -10.26
CA GLN A 1 -8.12 -23.95 -10.53
C GLN A 1 -7.50 -25.27 -10.97
N ALA A 2 -6.64 -25.31 -12.03
CA ALA A 2 -5.99 -26.56 -12.46
C ALA A 2 -5.21 -27.25 -11.35
N VAL A 3 -4.47 -26.48 -10.53
CA VAL A 3 -3.71 -27.04 -9.38
C VAL A 3 -4.65 -27.54 -8.29
N ALA A 4 -5.77 -26.86 -7.99
CA ALA A 4 -6.75 -27.31 -7.02
C ALA A 4 -7.46 -28.60 -7.46
N ILE A 5 -7.74 -28.73 -8.77
CA ILE A 5 -8.31 -29.95 -9.36
C ILE A 5 -7.28 -31.09 -9.40
N LEU A 6 -6.04 -30.77 -9.69
CA LEU A 6 -4.95 -31.75 -9.79
C LEU A 6 -4.35 -32.14 -8.43
N LYS A 7 -4.50 -31.33 -7.40
CA LYS A 7 -3.93 -31.57 -6.07
C LYS A 7 -4.31 -32.94 -5.48
N PRO A 8 -5.59 -33.38 -5.49
CA PRO A 8 -5.96 -34.74 -5.03
C PRO A 8 -5.32 -35.85 -5.84
N PHE A 9 -5.18 -35.66 -7.16
CA PHE A 9 -4.54 -36.65 -8.05
C PHE A 9 -3.03 -36.68 -7.86
N ILE A 10 -2.40 -35.54 -7.64
CA ILE A 10 -0.98 -35.42 -7.31
C ILE A 10 -0.69 -36.05 -5.93
N GLU A 11 -1.59 -35.85 -4.96
CA GLU A 11 -1.49 -36.45 -3.64
C GLU A 11 -1.71 -37.99 -3.66
N ALA A 12 -2.63 -38.45 -4.49
CA ALA A 12 -2.85 -39.89 -4.72
C ALA A 12 -1.67 -40.55 -5.44
N ASP A 13 -1.09 -39.91 -6.44
CA ASP A 13 0.11 -40.36 -7.16
C ASP A 13 1.39 -40.34 -6.28
N LYS A 14 1.40 -39.44 -5.27
CA LYS A 14 2.45 -39.40 -4.22
C LYS A 14 2.32 -40.49 -3.18
N ALA A 15 1.12 -40.97 -2.93
CA ALA A 15 0.91 -42.11 -1.97
C ALA A 15 1.41 -43.45 -2.52
N ASP A 16 1.54 -43.59 -3.82
CA ASP A 16 2.00 -44.86 -4.48
C ASP A 16 3.51 -44.87 -4.77
N LYS A 17 4.20 -43.74 -4.67
CA LYS A 17 5.66 -43.63 -4.78
C LYS A 17 6.21 -43.03 -3.48
N SER A 18 7.23 -43.65 -2.89
CA SER A 18 8.00 -43.09 -1.77
C SER A 18 8.13 -41.57 -2.00
N SER A 19 7.54 -40.77 -1.10
CA SER A 19 7.36 -39.31 -1.24
C SER A 19 8.60 -38.66 -1.83
N PRO A 20 8.54 -37.98 -2.97
CA PRO A 20 9.68 -37.19 -3.41
C PRO A 20 9.98 -36.17 -2.30
N GLU A 21 11.22 -36.17 -1.80
CA GLU A 21 11.68 -35.17 -0.84
C GLU A 21 11.25 -33.79 -1.35
N LYS A 22 10.67 -32.98 -0.46
CA LYS A 22 10.32 -31.60 -0.80
C LYS A 22 11.56 -30.85 -1.25
N ALA A 23 11.44 -29.97 -2.21
CA ALA A 23 12.56 -29.23 -2.80
C ALA A 23 13.27 -28.29 -1.81
N GLY A 24 12.67 -28.07 -0.64
CA GLY A 24 13.18 -27.23 0.45
C GLY A 24 12.05 -26.67 1.29
N LYS A 25 12.40 -26.02 2.39
CA LYS A 25 11.48 -25.48 3.39
C LYS A 25 11.62 -23.95 3.51
N PHE A 26 10.53 -23.23 3.35
CA PHE A 26 10.45 -21.78 3.46
C PHE A 26 9.68 -21.33 4.68
N LEU A 27 10.18 -20.30 5.37
CA LEU A 27 9.43 -19.56 6.37
C LEU A 27 8.95 -18.24 5.77
N LEU A 28 7.67 -17.96 5.81
CA LEU A 28 7.07 -16.72 5.38
C LEU A 28 6.54 -15.92 6.57
N ALA A 29 6.80 -14.63 6.61
CA ALA A 29 6.26 -13.75 7.63
C ALA A 29 6.04 -12.34 7.09
N THR A 30 4.91 -11.71 7.43
CA THR A 30 4.79 -10.25 7.39
C THR A 30 5.31 -9.71 8.72
N VAL A 31 6.27 -8.81 8.66
CA VAL A 31 7.02 -8.33 9.84
C VAL A 31 6.11 -7.65 10.86
N LYS A 32 6.63 -7.49 12.07
CA LYS A 32 5.95 -6.89 13.21
C LYS A 32 5.29 -5.55 12.85
N GLY A 33 4.04 -5.37 13.30
CA GLY A 33 3.24 -4.15 13.11
C GLY A 33 2.70 -3.92 11.70
N ASP A 34 2.92 -4.85 10.76
CA ASP A 34 2.38 -4.81 9.40
C ASP A 34 1.33 -5.90 9.20
N VAL A 35 0.21 -5.55 8.57
CA VAL A 35 -0.95 -6.43 8.36
C VAL A 35 -1.13 -6.84 6.89
N HIS A 36 -0.29 -6.30 6.00
CA HIS A 36 -0.42 -6.48 4.55
C HIS A 36 0.20 -7.81 4.11
N ASP A 37 -0.62 -8.79 3.78
CA ASP A 37 -0.19 -10.16 3.49
C ASP A 37 -0.50 -10.69 2.08
N ILE A 38 -1.20 -9.95 1.23
CA ILE A 38 -1.55 -10.41 -0.13
C ILE A 38 -0.32 -10.88 -0.90
N GLY A 39 0.74 -10.07 -0.92
CA GLY A 39 1.98 -10.42 -1.60
C GLY A 39 2.63 -11.68 -1.04
N LYS A 40 2.67 -11.82 0.30
CA LYS A 40 3.18 -13.00 1.00
C LYS A 40 2.37 -14.25 0.68
N ASN A 41 1.04 -14.14 0.68
CA ASN A 41 0.15 -15.25 0.39
C ASN A 41 0.32 -15.75 -1.05
N ILE A 42 0.50 -14.85 -2.02
CA ILE A 42 0.83 -15.21 -3.40
C ILE A 42 2.16 -15.97 -3.46
N VAL A 43 3.19 -15.50 -2.74
CA VAL A 43 4.49 -16.20 -2.66
C VAL A 43 4.31 -17.60 -2.11
N GLY A 44 3.54 -17.75 -1.01
CA GLY A 44 3.26 -19.05 -0.41
C GLY A 44 2.61 -20.04 -1.38
N VAL A 45 1.59 -19.58 -2.13
CA VAL A 45 0.92 -20.41 -3.15
C VAL A 45 1.90 -20.80 -4.26
N VAL A 46 2.70 -19.85 -4.77
CA VAL A 46 3.69 -20.12 -5.84
C VAL A 46 4.74 -21.14 -5.38
N LEU A 47 5.24 -21.03 -4.14
CA LEU A 47 6.22 -21.97 -3.58
C LEU A 47 5.61 -23.37 -3.39
N ALA A 48 4.40 -23.45 -2.84
CA ALA A 48 3.69 -24.72 -2.65
C ALA A 48 3.43 -25.44 -3.99
N CYS A 49 3.08 -24.69 -5.05
CA CYS A 49 2.92 -25.21 -6.42
C CYS A 49 4.24 -25.74 -7.01
N ASN A 50 5.39 -25.24 -6.54
CA ASN A 50 6.71 -25.68 -6.96
C ASN A 50 7.36 -26.71 -6.04
N ASN A 51 6.55 -27.45 -5.26
CA ASN A 51 6.97 -28.54 -4.36
C ASN A 51 7.85 -28.12 -3.17
N TYR A 52 7.79 -26.83 -2.75
CA TYR A 52 8.41 -26.40 -1.50
C TYR A 52 7.45 -26.58 -0.32
N GLU A 53 8.00 -26.83 0.85
CA GLU A 53 7.29 -26.76 2.11
C GLU A 53 7.22 -25.31 2.56
N VAL A 54 6.03 -24.84 2.94
CA VAL A 54 5.82 -23.45 3.33
C VAL A 54 5.27 -23.40 4.76
N ILE A 55 6.01 -22.75 5.65
CA ILE A 55 5.56 -22.38 7.00
C ILE A 55 5.20 -20.91 6.97
N ASP A 56 3.93 -20.61 7.03
CA ASP A 56 3.43 -19.20 7.05
C ASP A 56 3.08 -18.80 8.49
N LEU A 57 3.83 -17.83 9.03
CA LEU A 57 3.60 -17.31 10.37
C LEU A 57 2.49 -16.23 10.43
N GLY A 58 1.96 -15.82 9.27
CA GLY A 58 0.92 -14.80 9.19
C GLY A 58 1.47 -13.37 9.18
N VAL A 59 0.75 -12.46 9.83
CA VAL A 59 1.03 -11.02 9.88
C VAL A 59 1.45 -10.58 11.28
N MET A 60 2.02 -9.38 11.39
CA MET A 60 2.47 -8.79 12.66
C MET A 60 3.40 -9.71 13.46
N VAL A 61 4.27 -10.44 12.77
CA VAL A 61 5.08 -11.48 13.40
C VAL A 61 6.28 -10.87 14.12
N PRO A 62 6.42 -11.08 15.45
CA PRO A 62 7.58 -10.62 16.18
C PRO A 62 8.87 -11.30 15.69
N THR A 63 9.98 -10.57 15.70
CA THR A 63 11.31 -11.04 15.27
C THR A 63 11.72 -12.32 15.98
N GLU A 64 11.51 -12.40 17.30
CA GLU A 64 11.86 -13.55 18.12
C GLU A 64 11.13 -14.82 17.65
N LYS A 65 9.85 -14.70 17.23
CA LYS A 65 9.07 -15.81 16.70
C LYS A 65 9.61 -16.26 15.35
N ILE A 66 10.03 -15.32 14.47
CA ILE A 66 10.63 -15.64 13.17
C ILE A 66 11.92 -16.46 13.38
N ILE A 67 12.83 -15.96 14.21
CA ILE A 67 14.11 -16.61 14.50
C ILE A 67 13.91 -17.97 15.13
N LYS A 68 13.09 -18.05 16.18
CA LYS A 68 12.79 -19.29 16.88
C LYS A 68 12.25 -20.36 15.94
N THR A 69 11.23 -20.02 15.15
CA THR A 69 10.62 -20.98 14.22
C THR A 69 11.59 -21.37 13.12
N ALA A 70 12.40 -20.43 12.61
CA ALA A 70 13.39 -20.75 11.58
C ALA A 70 14.41 -21.79 12.05
N ILE A 71 14.82 -21.72 13.32
CA ILE A 71 15.76 -22.66 13.93
C ILE A 71 15.08 -24.01 14.25
N GLU A 72 13.92 -23.98 14.92
CA GLU A 72 13.19 -25.19 15.33
C GLU A 72 12.78 -26.04 14.13
N GLU A 73 12.27 -25.41 13.08
CA GLU A 73 11.80 -26.06 11.86
C GLU A 73 12.91 -26.34 10.84
N LYS A 74 14.13 -25.86 11.10
CA LYS A 74 15.30 -26.01 10.21
C LYS A 74 14.99 -25.58 8.78
N VAL A 75 14.48 -24.36 8.63
CA VAL A 75 14.11 -23.83 7.31
C VAL A 75 15.35 -23.52 6.47
N ASP A 76 15.22 -23.67 5.16
CA ASP A 76 16.29 -23.37 4.21
C ASP A 76 16.35 -21.88 3.85
N ILE A 77 15.21 -21.20 3.89
CA ILE A 77 15.09 -19.79 3.47
C ILE A 77 14.03 -19.10 4.33
N VAL A 78 14.33 -17.87 4.77
CA VAL A 78 13.38 -16.96 5.40
C VAL A 78 12.93 -15.91 4.38
N CYS A 79 11.62 -15.69 4.27
CA CYS A 79 11.03 -14.64 3.42
C CYS A 79 10.25 -13.65 4.26
N LEU A 80 10.61 -12.38 4.17
CA LEU A 80 9.92 -11.29 4.85
C LEU A 80 9.11 -10.47 3.86
N SER A 81 7.92 -10.05 4.29
CA SER A 81 7.04 -9.14 3.57
C SER A 81 6.69 -7.94 4.43
N GLY A 82 6.47 -6.79 3.79
CA GLY A 82 5.99 -5.58 4.42
C GLY A 82 5.58 -4.54 3.37
N LEU A 83 4.67 -3.65 3.75
CA LEU A 83 4.13 -2.64 2.85
C LEU A 83 4.27 -1.23 3.41
N ILE A 84 4.31 -1.06 4.71
CA ILE A 84 4.44 0.26 5.34
C ILE A 84 5.90 0.62 5.61
N THR A 85 6.19 1.90 5.71
CA THR A 85 7.56 2.39 5.95
C THR A 85 8.23 1.76 7.18
N PRO A 86 7.56 1.63 8.34
CA PRO A 86 8.15 0.98 9.52
C PRO A 86 8.56 -0.48 9.29
N SER A 87 7.95 -1.18 8.34
CA SER A 87 8.32 -2.57 8.02
C SER A 87 9.75 -2.70 7.52
N LEU A 88 10.30 -1.65 6.92
CA LEU A 88 11.68 -1.63 6.43
C LEU A 88 12.69 -1.72 7.58
N GLU A 89 12.44 -1.02 8.70
CA GLU A 89 13.27 -1.07 9.91
C GLU A 89 13.10 -2.42 10.63
N GLU A 90 11.89 -2.96 10.68
CA GLU A 90 11.65 -4.30 11.24
C GLU A 90 12.40 -5.38 10.43
N MET A 91 12.52 -5.25 9.11
CA MET A 91 13.33 -6.16 8.29
C MET A 91 14.83 -6.05 8.59
N CYS A 92 15.33 -4.84 8.86
CA CYS A 92 16.71 -4.65 9.33
C CYS A 92 16.92 -5.35 10.67
N HIS A 93 15.99 -5.17 11.61
CA HIS A 93 16.05 -5.80 12.93
C HIS A 93 16.03 -7.34 12.84
N VAL A 94 15.20 -7.92 11.96
CA VAL A 94 15.22 -9.38 11.72
C VAL A 94 16.59 -9.83 11.19
N ALA A 95 17.19 -9.08 10.26
CA ALA A 95 18.53 -9.40 9.74
C ALA A 95 19.60 -9.37 10.83
N GLU A 96 19.56 -8.37 11.73
CA GLU A 96 20.46 -8.27 12.89
C GLU A 96 20.30 -9.43 13.87
N GLU A 97 19.07 -9.84 14.16
CA GLU A 97 18.81 -10.95 15.07
C GLU A 97 19.17 -12.31 14.42
N MET A 98 19.03 -12.47 13.10
CA MET A 98 19.56 -13.62 12.36
C MET A 98 21.08 -13.72 12.47
N GLU A 99 21.80 -12.58 12.37
CA GLU A 99 23.25 -12.52 12.55
C GLU A 99 23.66 -12.90 13.98
N LYS A 100 23.00 -12.33 14.99
CA LYS A 100 23.26 -12.65 16.41
C LYS A 100 22.99 -14.13 16.73
N ALA A 101 22.01 -14.73 16.06
CA ALA A 101 21.69 -16.16 16.17
C ALA A 101 22.68 -17.07 15.42
N GLY A 102 23.68 -16.50 14.71
CA GLY A 102 24.67 -17.26 13.94
C GLY A 102 24.07 -17.99 12.73
N MET A 103 22.95 -17.51 12.19
CA MET A 103 22.32 -18.08 11.02
C MET A 103 23.13 -17.74 9.76
N THR A 104 23.02 -18.61 8.74
CA THR A 104 23.69 -18.40 7.43
C THR A 104 22.75 -18.67 6.25
N ILE A 105 21.47 -18.95 6.53
CA ILE A 105 20.46 -19.22 5.51
C ILE A 105 20.05 -17.93 4.77
N PRO A 106 19.64 -18.04 3.50
CA PRO A 106 19.19 -16.90 2.74
C PRO A 106 18.00 -16.18 3.37
N LEU A 107 18.04 -14.84 3.34
CA LEU A 107 16.95 -13.96 3.71
C LEU A 107 16.40 -13.29 2.43
N MET A 108 15.17 -13.59 2.05
CA MET A 108 14.48 -12.98 0.92
C MET A 108 13.59 -11.85 1.40
N ILE A 109 13.69 -10.70 0.73
CA ILE A 109 12.94 -9.49 1.06
C ILE A 109 11.96 -9.17 -0.05
N GLY A 110 10.67 -9.11 0.29
CA GLY A 110 9.57 -8.75 -0.61
C GLY A 110 8.63 -7.72 0.00
N GLY A 111 7.73 -7.21 -0.82
CA GLY A 111 6.74 -6.20 -0.44
C GLY A 111 6.87 -4.91 -1.26
N ALA A 112 5.76 -4.15 -1.36
CA ALA A 112 5.67 -3.03 -2.30
C ALA A 112 6.59 -1.85 -1.95
N THR A 113 6.92 -1.65 -0.67
CA THR A 113 7.84 -0.59 -0.22
C THR A 113 9.31 -0.99 -0.31
N THR A 114 9.60 -2.28 -0.53
CA THR A 114 10.97 -2.77 -0.61
C THR A 114 11.58 -2.50 -1.99
N SER A 115 12.89 -2.34 -2.03
CA SER A 115 13.63 -2.17 -3.28
C SER A 115 15.00 -2.82 -3.21
N LYS A 116 15.60 -3.11 -4.38
CA LYS A 116 16.98 -3.60 -4.45
C LYS A 116 17.96 -2.67 -3.74
N ILE A 117 17.76 -1.37 -3.89
CA ILE A 117 18.58 -0.32 -3.28
C ILE A 117 18.46 -0.39 -1.75
N HIS A 118 17.24 -0.36 -1.22
CA HIS A 118 17.02 -0.45 0.22
C HIS A 118 17.59 -1.74 0.80
N THR A 119 17.34 -2.86 0.16
CA THR A 119 17.88 -4.16 0.57
C THR A 119 19.40 -4.16 0.61
N ALA A 120 20.06 -3.63 -0.44
CA ALA A 120 21.52 -3.59 -0.53
C ALA A 120 22.16 -2.65 0.50
N VAL A 121 21.52 -1.52 0.80
CA VAL A 121 22.12 -0.44 1.61
C VAL A 121 21.78 -0.55 3.09
N LYS A 122 20.54 -0.95 3.39
CA LYS A 122 20.02 -0.94 4.78
C LYS A 122 19.96 -2.33 5.41
N ILE A 123 19.52 -3.36 4.68
CA ILE A 123 19.31 -4.69 5.28
C ILE A 123 20.56 -5.57 5.17
N ALA A 124 21.12 -5.70 3.97
CA ALA A 124 22.26 -6.60 3.74
C ALA A 124 23.53 -6.31 4.57
N PRO A 125 23.84 -5.07 5.00
CA PRO A 125 24.98 -4.83 5.90
C PRO A 125 24.84 -5.43 7.30
N HIS A 126 23.62 -5.75 7.75
CA HIS A 126 23.33 -6.28 9.09
C HIS A 126 23.35 -7.82 9.16
N TYR A 127 23.57 -8.49 8.04
CA TYR A 127 23.54 -9.95 7.98
C TYR A 127 24.62 -10.51 7.04
N SER A 128 25.45 -11.42 7.56
CA SER A 128 26.54 -12.06 6.80
C SER A 128 26.04 -13.09 5.78
N GLY A 129 24.87 -13.65 6.02
CA GLY A 129 24.16 -14.52 5.07
C GLY A 129 23.63 -13.79 3.85
N PRO A 130 23.17 -14.51 2.81
CA PRO A 130 22.63 -13.89 1.60
C PRO A 130 21.33 -13.13 1.85
N VAL A 131 21.27 -11.83 1.52
CA VAL A 131 20.05 -11.01 1.56
C VAL A 131 19.63 -10.66 0.13
N ILE A 132 18.45 -11.09 -0.27
CA ILE A 132 18.01 -11.07 -1.67
C ILE A 132 16.69 -10.31 -1.79
N HIS A 133 16.66 -9.24 -2.59
CA HIS A 133 15.40 -8.58 -2.93
C HIS A 133 14.67 -9.34 -4.02
N VAL A 134 13.40 -9.68 -3.76
CA VAL A 134 12.53 -10.39 -4.71
C VAL A 134 11.37 -9.48 -5.12
N LYS A 135 11.43 -8.99 -6.35
CA LYS A 135 10.41 -8.06 -6.87
C LYS A 135 9.09 -8.76 -7.21
N ASP A 136 9.16 -10.02 -7.61
CA ASP A 136 8.01 -10.77 -8.11
C ASP A 136 7.93 -12.16 -7.47
N ALA A 137 6.72 -12.57 -7.06
CA ALA A 137 6.48 -13.87 -6.42
C ALA A 137 6.99 -15.05 -7.27
N SER A 138 6.88 -14.96 -8.61
CA SER A 138 7.33 -16.01 -9.53
C SER A 138 8.85 -16.22 -9.52
N GLN A 139 9.64 -15.26 -9.03
CA GLN A 139 11.09 -15.37 -8.93
C GLN A 139 11.54 -16.24 -7.75
N ASN A 140 10.71 -16.39 -6.70
CA ASN A 140 11.09 -17.14 -5.51
C ASN A 140 11.54 -18.58 -5.79
N PRO A 141 10.79 -19.41 -6.56
CA PRO A 141 11.23 -20.79 -6.88
C PRO A 141 12.51 -20.81 -7.73
N LEU A 142 12.67 -19.85 -8.63
CA LEU A 142 13.86 -19.78 -9.50
C LEU A 142 15.11 -19.45 -8.68
N ILE A 143 15.03 -18.50 -7.77
CA ILE A 143 16.12 -18.14 -6.87
C ILE A 143 16.43 -19.31 -5.92
N ALA A 144 15.40 -19.94 -5.37
CA ALA A 144 15.57 -21.11 -4.52
C ALA A 144 16.28 -22.25 -5.23
N ALA A 145 15.93 -22.55 -6.48
CA ALA A 145 16.60 -23.57 -7.29
C ALA A 145 18.08 -23.22 -7.52
N GLN A 146 18.40 -21.95 -7.76
CA GLN A 146 19.80 -21.51 -7.89
C GLN A 146 20.59 -21.62 -6.59
N LEU A 147 19.94 -21.41 -5.45
CA LEU A 147 20.55 -21.52 -4.13
C LEU A 147 20.72 -22.98 -3.67
N ALA A 148 19.88 -23.90 -4.15
CA ALA A 148 19.93 -25.31 -3.83
C ALA A 148 21.11 -26.03 -4.51
N ASN A 149 21.51 -25.61 -5.70
CA ASN A 149 22.62 -26.21 -6.45
C ASN A 149 23.94 -25.52 -6.09
N SER A 150 24.96 -26.26 -5.68
CA SER A 150 26.24 -25.73 -5.19
C SER A 150 27.01 -24.89 -6.21
N GLU A 151 26.95 -25.23 -7.50
CA GLU A 151 27.67 -24.52 -8.57
C GLU A 151 26.96 -23.19 -8.90
N THR A 152 25.64 -23.26 -9.13
CA THR A 152 24.85 -22.05 -9.43
C THR A 152 24.77 -21.10 -8.23
N ARG A 153 24.72 -21.64 -7.00
CA ARG A 153 24.73 -20.86 -5.75
C ARG A 153 25.95 -19.95 -5.67
N LYS A 154 27.16 -20.49 -5.93
CA LYS A 154 28.39 -19.70 -5.84
C LYS A 154 28.37 -18.52 -6.83
N ILE A 155 28.03 -18.80 -8.08
CA ILE A 155 27.95 -17.79 -9.14
C ILE A 155 26.91 -16.72 -8.80
N PHE A 156 25.73 -17.14 -8.36
CA PHE A 156 24.64 -16.25 -7.98
C PHE A 156 25.02 -15.33 -6.81
N LEU A 157 25.64 -15.85 -5.76
CA LEU A 157 26.05 -15.07 -4.59
C LEU A 157 27.17 -14.07 -4.92
N GLU A 158 28.12 -14.44 -5.80
CA GLU A 158 29.14 -13.52 -6.27
C GLU A 158 28.55 -12.37 -7.10
N GLN A 159 27.58 -12.66 -7.95
CA GLN A 159 26.86 -11.65 -8.73
C GLN A 159 26.04 -10.73 -7.84
N LEU A 160 25.30 -11.30 -6.89
CA LEU A 160 24.50 -10.55 -5.91
C LEU A 160 25.38 -9.57 -5.12
N LYS A 161 26.52 -10.02 -4.62
CA LYS A 161 27.46 -9.18 -3.86
C LYS A 161 27.97 -8.01 -4.70
N LYS A 162 28.40 -8.28 -5.94
CA LYS A 162 28.86 -7.23 -6.86
C LYS A 162 27.74 -6.23 -7.21
N GLU A 163 26.51 -6.71 -7.40
CA GLU A 163 25.34 -5.83 -7.65
C GLU A 163 25.06 -4.94 -6.44
N GLN A 164 25.07 -5.49 -5.24
CA GLN A 164 24.85 -4.74 -4.00
C GLN A 164 25.96 -3.71 -3.73
N GLU A 165 27.21 -4.06 -3.99
CA GLU A 165 28.36 -3.13 -3.89
C GLU A 165 28.19 -1.94 -4.84
N LYS A 166 27.89 -2.19 -6.11
CA LYS A 166 27.60 -1.14 -7.10
C LYS A 166 26.43 -0.24 -6.68
N LEU A 167 25.38 -0.81 -6.12
CA LEU A 167 24.23 -0.04 -5.63
C LEU A 167 24.61 0.85 -4.46
N ARG A 168 25.45 0.37 -3.53
CA ARG A 168 25.97 1.19 -2.41
C ARG A 168 26.86 2.33 -2.91
N GLU A 169 27.72 2.08 -3.89
CA GLU A 169 28.55 3.11 -4.51
C GLU A 169 27.72 4.17 -5.25
N SER A 170 26.69 3.77 -5.99
CA SER A 170 25.83 4.69 -6.74
C SER A 170 25.03 5.66 -5.86
N ILE A 171 24.74 5.30 -4.60
CA ILE A 171 24.03 6.18 -3.64
C ILE A 171 24.97 7.23 -3.05
N GLN A 172 26.28 7.10 -3.21
CA GLN A 172 27.23 8.16 -2.80
C GLN A 172 27.12 9.43 -3.68
N GLU A 173 26.37 9.43 -4.78
CA GLU A 173 25.93 10.67 -5.41
C GLU A 173 24.98 11.39 -4.44
N LYS A 174 25.55 12.37 -3.70
CA LYS A 174 24.80 13.16 -2.72
C LYS A 174 23.61 13.81 -3.40
N ILE A 175 22.40 13.38 -3.02
CA ILE A 175 21.20 14.13 -3.35
C ILE A 175 21.38 15.51 -2.71
N LEU A 176 21.47 16.54 -3.53
CA LEU A 176 21.59 17.90 -3.06
C LEU A 176 20.25 18.37 -2.51
N LEU A 177 20.27 18.81 -1.27
CA LEU A 177 19.09 19.38 -0.62
C LEU A 177 19.18 20.91 -0.61
N THR A 178 18.07 21.55 -0.86
CA THR A 178 17.88 22.98 -0.65
C THR A 178 17.64 23.23 0.84
N PRO A 179 18.37 24.14 1.51
CA PRO A 179 18.09 24.49 2.90
C PRO A 179 16.63 24.82 3.14
N LEU A 180 16.06 24.42 4.27
CA LEU A 180 14.64 24.57 4.56
C LEU A 180 14.16 26.01 4.44
N SER A 181 14.94 26.99 4.93
CA SER A 181 14.65 28.41 4.81
C SER A 181 14.52 28.86 3.34
N ASN A 182 15.40 28.33 2.47
CA ASN A 182 15.37 28.66 1.05
C ASN A 182 14.19 27.96 0.34
N ALA A 183 13.89 26.71 0.70
CA ALA A 183 12.71 25.99 0.20
C ALA A 183 11.40 26.73 0.58
N ARG A 184 11.32 27.30 1.79
CA ARG A 184 10.20 28.15 2.25
C ARG A 184 10.04 29.41 1.40
N ASN A 185 11.14 30.06 1.03
CA ASN A 185 11.13 31.26 0.19
C ASN A 185 10.67 30.98 -1.25
N HIS A 186 10.82 29.72 -1.70
CA HIS A 186 10.41 29.25 -3.03
C HIS A 186 9.18 28.32 -2.98
N LYS A 187 8.29 28.51 -2.00
CA LYS A 187 6.99 27.84 -1.97
C LYS A 187 6.07 28.33 -3.07
N ILE A 188 5.00 27.60 -3.36
CA ILE A 188 3.95 28.08 -4.28
C ILE A 188 3.37 29.40 -3.79
N LYS A 189 3.21 30.34 -4.72
CA LYS A 189 2.58 31.63 -4.44
C LYS A 189 1.11 31.56 -4.82
N ILE A 190 0.25 31.51 -3.83
CA ILE A 190 -1.21 31.53 -4.00
C ILE A 190 -1.73 32.93 -3.67
N GLU A 191 -2.58 33.47 -4.54
CA GLU A 191 -3.22 34.76 -4.35
C GLU A 191 -4.45 34.61 -3.42
N TRP A 192 -4.19 34.46 -2.12
CA TRP A 192 -5.21 34.21 -1.10
C TRP A 192 -6.29 35.30 -1.01
N GLU A 193 -5.98 36.51 -1.42
CA GLU A 193 -6.94 37.62 -1.47
C GLU A 193 -8.08 37.33 -2.43
N LYS A 194 -7.79 36.63 -3.54
CA LYS A 194 -8.75 36.26 -4.59
C LYS A 194 -9.48 34.94 -4.28
N TYR A 195 -9.00 34.15 -3.32
CA TYR A 195 -9.61 32.89 -2.95
C TYR A 195 -10.61 33.08 -1.82
N ASN A 196 -11.82 32.57 -2.00
CA ASN A 196 -12.85 32.53 -0.98
C ASN A 196 -13.19 31.06 -0.71
N PRO A 197 -12.82 30.52 0.44
CA PRO A 197 -13.14 29.14 0.81
C PRO A 197 -14.65 28.92 0.84
N VAL A 198 -15.09 27.81 0.25
CA VAL A 198 -16.51 27.43 0.31
C VAL A 198 -16.78 26.84 1.70
N LYS A 199 -17.71 27.48 2.43
CA LYS A 199 -18.14 26.98 3.73
C LYS A 199 -19.00 25.72 3.56
N PRO A 200 -18.67 24.59 4.16
CA PRO A 200 -19.48 23.39 4.11
C PRO A 200 -20.78 23.54 4.90
N LEU A 201 -21.80 22.75 4.56
CA LEU A 201 -23.08 22.75 5.25
C LEU A 201 -22.95 22.31 6.71
N LEU A 202 -22.12 21.28 6.96
CA LEU A 202 -21.81 20.76 8.30
C LEU A 202 -20.30 20.92 8.55
N THR A 203 -19.96 21.69 9.56
CA THR A 203 -18.58 21.93 9.98
C THR A 203 -18.36 21.40 11.39
N GLY A 204 -17.23 20.76 11.65
CA GLY A 204 -16.85 20.27 12.97
C GLY A 204 -17.50 18.96 13.41
N GLN A 205 -18.38 18.39 12.59
CA GLN A 205 -19.08 17.14 12.89
C GLN A 205 -18.52 16.01 12.03
N VAL A 206 -18.38 14.83 12.63
CA VAL A 206 -18.02 13.60 11.93
C VAL A 206 -19.31 12.87 11.53
N GLN A 207 -19.47 12.69 10.22
CA GLN A 207 -20.56 11.91 9.65
C GLN A 207 -20.10 10.46 9.46
N GLU A 208 -20.98 9.54 9.74
CA GLU A 208 -20.84 8.12 9.45
C GLU A 208 -21.75 7.79 8.28
N LEU A 209 -21.18 7.22 7.25
CA LEU A 209 -21.86 6.91 5.99
C LEU A 209 -21.57 5.46 5.61
N HIS A 210 -22.51 4.87 4.88
CA HIS A 210 -22.38 3.53 4.33
C HIS A 210 -22.64 3.57 2.83
N PHE A 211 -21.79 2.91 2.06
CA PHE A 211 -22.01 2.76 0.62
C PHE A 211 -22.15 1.28 0.26
N SER A 212 -23.21 0.95 -0.43
CA SER A 212 -23.41 -0.41 -0.93
C SER A 212 -22.37 -0.78 -2.01
N ILE A 213 -22.01 -2.05 -2.08
CA ILE A 213 -21.12 -2.55 -3.15
C ILE A 213 -21.67 -2.22 -4.55
N LYS A 214 -23.00 -2.16 -4.71
CA LYS A 214 -23.65 -1.77 -5.96
C LYS A 214 -23.32 -0.33 -6.37
N GLU A 215 -23.29 0.61 -5.42
CA GLU A 215 -22.98 2.02 -5.68
C GLU A 215 -21.50 2.22 -6.03
N ILE A 216 -20.60 1.51 -5.35
CA ILE A 216 -19.14 1.70 -5.53
C ILE A 216 -18.57 0.90 -6.71
N ARG A 217 -19.23 -0.18 -7.15
CA ARG A 217 -18.76 -1.06 -8.25
C ARG A 217 -18.30 -0.30 -9.50
N PRO A 218 -19.00 0.75 -9.99
CA PRO A 218 -18.57 1.52 -11.17
C PRO A 218 -17.22 2.22 -10.98
N TYR A 219 -16.82 2.52 -9.73
CA TYR A 219 -15.60 3.24 -9.39
C TYR A 219 -14.40 2.32 -9.19
N ILE A 220 -14.55 1.00 -9.32
CA ILE A 220 -13.45 0.05 -9.19
C ILE A 220 -12.44 0.27 -10.31
N ASN A 221 -11.20 0.59 -9.93
CA ASN A 221 -10.09 0.68 -10.87
C ASN A 221 -9.49 -0.71 -11.13
N TRP A 222 -9.95 -1.34 -12.21
CA TRP A 222 -9.55 -2.68 -12.61
C TRP A 222 -8.07 -2.79 -13.03
N ILE A 223 -7.40 -1.68 -13.39
CA ILE A 223 -5.97 -1.67 -13.72
C ILE A 223 -5.15 -2.15 -12.51
N PHE A 224 -5.44 -1.62 -11.33
CA PHE A 224 -4.73 -2.00 -10.10
C PHE A 224 -5.07 -3.43 -9.67
N PHE A 225 -6.33 -3.87 -9.88
CA PHE A 225 -6.72 -5.26 -9.64
C PHE A 225 -5.89 -6.23 -10.49
N PHE A 226 -5.84 -6.03 -11.80
CA PHE A 226 -5.04 -6.90 -12.68
C PHE A 226 -3.54 -6.82 -12.42
N ASN A 227 -3.02 -5.65 -12.06
CA ASN A 227 -1.62 -5.50 -11.69
C ASN A 227 -1.27 -6.32 -10.43
N ALA A 228 -2.15 -6.36 -9.42
CA ALA A 228 -1.97 -7.21 -8.24
C ALA A 228 -1.84 -8.69 -8.62
N TRP A 229 -2.59 -9.14 -9.63
CA TRP A 229 -2.55 -10.50 -10.18
C TRP A 229 -1.48 -10.71 -11.26
N LYS A 230 -0.59 -9.75 -11.49
CA LYS A 230 0.51 -9.81 -12.48
C LYS A 230 0.06 -10.01 -13.94
N LEU A 231 -1.18 -9.67 -14.25
CA LEU A 231 -1.72 -9.77 -15.61
C LEU A 231 -1.50 -8.51 -16.45
N GLY A 232 -1.19 -7.39 -15.80
CA GLY A 232 -0.99 -6.10 -16.47
C GLY A 232 -2.28 -5.32 -16.72
N GLY A 233 -2.20 -4.00 -16.52
CA GLY A 233 -3.36 -3.10 -16.56
C GLY A 233 -4.06 -2.98 -17.92
N LYS A 234 -3.41 -3.35 -19.03
CA LYS A 234 -4.00 -3.32 -20.39
C LYS A 234 -5.23 -4.22 -20.53
N PHE A 235 -5.35 -5.27 -19.72
CA PHE A 235 -6.49 -6.18 -19.72
C PHE A 235 -7.71 -5.62 -18.98
N ALA A 236 -7.57 -4.50 -18.28
CA ALA A 236 -8.68 -3.86 -17.57
C ALA A 236 -9.85 -3.46 -18.49
N SER A 237 -9.57 -3.29 -19.80
CA SER A 237 -10.60 -3.01 -20.80
C SER A 237 -11.73 -4.06 -20.87
N ILE A 238 -11.50 -5.29 -20.37
CA ILE A 238 -12.56 -6.31 -20.27
C ILE A 238 -13.74 -5.86 -19.39
N ALA A 239 -13.48 -5.02 -18.39
CA ALA A 239 -14.50 -4.50 -17.48
C ALA A 239 -15.53 -3.59 -18.18
N PHE A 240 -15.18 -3.03 -19.33
CA PHE A 240 -16.05 -2.17 -20.13
C PHE A 240 -16.78 -2.94 -21.25
N ILE A 241 -16.55 -4.26 -21.36
CA ILE A 241 -17.22 -5.09 -22.36
C ILE A 241 -18.55 -5.57 -21.79
N ASN A 242 -19.60 -4.78 -22.03
CA ASN A 242 -20.98 -5.16 -21.75
C ASN A 242 -21.49 -6.01 -22.91
N GLY A 243 -21.48 -7.34 -22.79
CA GLY A 243 -21.98 -8.11 -23.90
C GLY A 243 -21.91 -9.62 -23.78
N CYS A 244 -22.42 -10.22 -24.84
CA CYS A 244 -22.50 -11.66 -25.06
C CYS A 244 -21.09 -12.28 -25.25
N ASP A 245 -21.06 -13.60 -25.33
CA ASP A 245 -19.78 -14.34 -25.53
C ASP A 245 -19.07 -13.96 -26.83
N HIS A 246 -19.83 -13.50 -27.86
CA HIS A 246 -19.24 -12.97 -29.09
C HIS A 246 -18.43 -11.69 -28.83
N CYS A 247 -18.92 -10.74 -28.03
CA CYS A 247 -18.18 -9.53 -27.69
C CYS A 247 -16.89 -9.85 -26.92
N LYS A 248 -16.94 -10.84 -26.03
CA LYS A 248 -15.77 -11.32 -25.28
C LYS A 248 -14.76 -12.02 -26.18
N ALA A 249 -15.23 -12.84 -27.12
CA ALA A 249 -14.36 -13.46 -28.13
C ALA A 249 -13.69 -12.40 -29.02
N SER A 250 -14.45 -11.39 -29.47
CA SER A 250 -13.90 -10.25 -30.21
C SER A 250 -12.86 -9.47 -29.42
N TRP A 251 -13.06 -9.28 -28.12
CA TRP A 251 -12.06 -8.63 -27.25
C TRP A 251 -10.75 -9.44 -27.19
N LEU A 252 -10.80 -10.76 -27.09
CA LEU A 252 -9.62 -11.61 -27.13
C LEU A 252 -8.81 -11.47 -28.41
N THR A 253 -9.48 -11.31 -29.55
CA THR A 253 -8.80 -11.19 -30.85
C THR A 253 -8.05 -9.85 -31.04
N GLN A 254 -8.32 -8.85 -30.20
CA GLN A 254 -7.60 -7.56 -30.21
C GLN A 254 -6.14 -7.69 -29.73
N PHE A 255 -5.81 -8.78 -29.03
CA PHE A 255 -4.45 -9.01 -28.51
C PHE A 255 -3.63 -9.87 -29.48
N PRO A 256 -2.29 -9.62 -29.54
CA PRO A 256 -1.37 -10.48 -30.26
C PRO A 256 -1.49 -11.94 -29.80
N GLU A 257 -1.27 -12.90 -30.69
CA GLU A 257 -1.43 -14.33 -30.42
C GLU A 257 -0.69 -14.78 -29.15
N GLN A 258 0.53 -14.29 -28.94
CA GLN A 258 1.36 -14.57 -27.75
C GLN A 258 0.75 -14.08 -26.43
N GLU A 259 -0.17 -13.12 -26.48
CA GLU A 259 -0.81 -12.53 -25.29
C GLU A 259 -2.24 -13.03 -25.08
N ARG A 260 -2.82 -13.74 -26.04
CA ARG A 260 -4.22 -14.21 -25.95
C ARG A 260 -4.45 -15.15 -24.78
N ALA A 261 -3.48 -15.99 -24.44
CA ALA A 261 -3.58 -16.85 -23.25
C ALA A 261 -3.73 -16.01 -21.97
N LYS A 262 -2.89 -14.99 -21.78
CA LYS A 262 -3.00 -14.07 -20.64
C LYS A 262 -4.27 -13.23 -20.66
N ALA A 263 -4.75 -12.82 -21.84
CA ALA A 263 -6.02 -12.13 -21.97
C ALA A 263 -7.19 -13.04 -21.56
N ALA A 264 -7.15 -14.32 -21.92
CA ALA A 264 -8.16 -15.30 -21.52
C ALA A 264 -8.15 -15.53 -19.98
N GLU A 265 -6.97 -15.61 -19.36
CA GLU A 265 -6.82 -15.67 -17.89
C GLU A 265 -7.39 -14.41 -17.22
N ALA A 266 -7.10 -13.22 -17.76
CA ALA A 266 -7.63 -11.97 -17.25
C ALA A 266 -9.16 -11.91 -17.36
N MET A 267 -9.74 -12.37 -18.47
CA MET A 267 -11.18 -12.46 -18.67
C MET A 267 -11.83 -13.43 -17.67
N GLN A 268 -11.22 -14.57 -17.42
CA GLN A 268 -11.71 -15.53 -16.43
C GLN A 268 -11.66 -14.96 -15.02
N LEU A 269 -10.53 -14.36 -14.66
CA LEU A 269 -10.35 -13.69 -13.36
C LEU A 269 -11.38 -12.57 -13.14
N TYR A 270 -11.63 -11.73 -14.17
CA TYR A 270 -12.66 -10.70 -14.13
C TYR A 270 -14.05 -11.28 -13.90
N LYS A 271 -14.39 -12.40 -14.57
CA LYS A 271 -15.66 -13.10 -14.41
C LYS A 271 -15.84 -13.60 -12.98
N GLU A 272 -14.80 -14.15 -12.37
CA GLU A 272 -14.83 -14.66 -11.00
C GLU A 272 -14.94 -13.50 -9.99
N ALA A 273 -14.15 -12.43 -10.19
CA ALA A 273 -14.22 -11.21 -9.40
C ALA A 273 -15.63 -10.56 -9.49
N SER A 274 -16.22 -10.50 -10.68
CA SER A 274 -17.59 -9.98 -10.87
C SER A 274 -18.63 -10.81 -10.12
N ARG A 275 -18.53 -12.15 -10.16
CA ARG A 275 -19.43 -13.03 -9.39
C ARG A 275 -19.27 -12.84 -7.88
N MET A 276 -18.05 -12.62 -7.41
CA MET A 276 -17.81 -12.32 -6.01
C MET A 276 -18.48 -11.00 -5.61
N LEU A 277 -18.36 -9.96 -6.45
CA LEU A 277 -19.06 -8.69 -6.23
C LEU A 277 -20.59 -8.86 -6.30
N ASP A 278 -21.11 -9.66 -7.25
CA ASP A 278 -22.55 -9.93 -7.34
C ASP A 278 -23.06 -10.57 -6.04
N LYS A 279 -22.30 -11.53 -5.48
CA LYS A 279 -22.64 -12.15 -4.19
C LYS A 279 -22.63 -11.15 -3.03
N LEU A 280 -21.63 -10.24 -2.97
CA LEU A 280 -21.62 -9.18 -1.97
C LEU A 280 -22.81 -8.23 -2.10
N ILE A 281 -23.26 -7.95 -3.33
CA ILE A 281 -24.45 -7.13 -3.59
C ILE A 281 -25.72 -7.87 -3.14
N GLU A 282 -25.86 -9.17 -3.44
CA GLU A 282 -26.98 -10.00 -2.99
C GLU A 282 -27.07 -10.07 -1.46
N ASP A 283 -25.94 -10.17 -0.81
CA ASP A 283 -25.81 -10.19 0.67
C ASP A 283 -25.95 -8.78 1.30
N GLN A 284 -26.19 -7.73 0.49
CA GLN A 284 -26.33 -6.33 0.93
C GLN A 284 -25.13 -5.79 1.71
N THR A 285 -23.93 -6.28 1.41
CA THR A 285 -22.70 -5.83 2.04
C THR A 285 -22.45 -4.35 1.75
N GLU A 286 -22.04 -3.60 2.76
CA GLU A 286 -21.73 -2.18 2.70
C GLU A 286 -20.30 -1.90 3.16
N THR A 287 -19.79 -0.74 2.78
CA THR A 287 -18.52 -0.18 3.28
C THR A 287 -18.83 0.84 4.36
N ASP A 288 -17.93 0.96 5.34
CA ASP A 288 -18.08 1.91 6.43
C ASP A 288 -17.16 3.11 6.22
N ILE A 289 -17.68 4.30 6.49
CA ILE A 289 -17.05 5.57 6.17
C ILE A 289 -17.21 6.54 7.31
N LEU A 290 -16.12 7.19 7.71
CA LEU A 290 -16.11 8.38 8.53
C LEU A 290 -15.61 9.56 7.71
N VAL A 291 -16.33 10.66 7.72
CA VAL A 291 -15.92 11.91 7.09
C VAL A 291 -16.31 13.11 7.93
N GLY A 292 -15.41 14.05 8.08
CA GLY A 292 -15.67 15.31 8.74
C GLY A 292 -15.00 16.47 8.02
N ILE A 293 -15.69 17.60 7.95
CA ILE A 293 -15.12 18.85 7.41
C ILE A 293 -14.93 19.79 8.58
N PHE A 294 -13.72 20.31 8.76
CA PHE A 294 -13.34 21.12 9.91
C PHE A 294 -12.79 22.46 9.47
N GLU A 295 -12.92 23.47 10.31
CA GLU A 295 -12.21 24.74 10.15
C GLU A 295 -10.72 24.51 10.29
N ALA A 296 -9.95 25.10 9.37
CA ALA A 296 -8.52 24.91 9.36
C ALA A 296 -7.79 26.15 8.82
N ASN A 297 -6.58 26.35 9.32
CA ASN A 297 -5.64 27.32 8.77
C ASN A 297 -4.23 26.71 8.76
N SER A 298 -3.36 27.22 7.89
CA SER A 298 -1.96 26.81 7.86
C SER A 298 -1.04 27.83 8.53
N GLN A 299 0.03 27.32 9.15
CA GLN A 299 1.15 28.13 9.63
C GLN A 299 2.44 27.35 9.41
N ASN A 300 3.33 27.87 8.59
CA ASN A 300 4.53 27.14 8.14
C ASN A 300 4.15 25.77 7.57
N GLU A 301 4.90 24.72 7.90
CA GLU A 301 4.61 23.34 7.53
C GLU A 301 3.70 22.66 8.57
N SER A 302 2.53 23.28 8.85
CA SER A 302 1.53 22.69 9.74
C SER A 302 0.13 23.16 9.35
N ILE A 303 -0.84 22.27 9.46
CA ILE A 303 -2.26 22.55 9.33
C ILE A 303 -2.87 22.44 10.72
N TYR A 304 -3.57 23.48 11.14
CA TYR A 304 -4.26 23.57 12.41
C TYR A 304 -5.75 23.38 12.17
N ILE A 305 -6.31 22.34 12.77
CA ILE A 305 -7.73 21.96 12.65
C ILE A 305 -8.44 22.28 13.95
N GLN A 306 -9.57 22.94 13.90
CA GLN A 306 -10.39 23.27 15.05
C GLN A 306 -11.54 22.28 15.20
N LYS A 307 -11.62 21.59 16.35
CA LYS A 307 -12.74 20.72 16.71
C LYS A 307 -13.11 20.95 18.16
N GLU A 308 -14.35 21.35 18.42
CA GLU A 308 -14.90 21.52 19.78
C GLU A 308 -14.03 22.39 20.71
N GLY A 309 -13.42 23.45 20.15
CA GLY A 309 -12.52 24.34 20.89
C GLY A 309 -11.11 23.79 21.12
N VAL A 310 -10.80 22.60 20.61
CA VAL A 310 -9.47 22.01 20.66
C VAL A 310 -8.78 22.14 19.30
N SER A 311 -7.53 22.57 19.30
CA SER A 311 -6.70 22.65 18.09
C SER A 311 -5.92 21.36 17.90
N HIS A 312 -6.17 20.69 16.78
CA HIS A 312 -5.40 19.52 16.33
C HIS A 312 -4.39 19.96 15.27
N ILE A 313 -3.17 19.46 15.34
CA ILE A 313 -2.08 19.84 14.42
C ILE A 313 -1.74 18.66 13.53
N ILE A 314 -1.73 18.91 12.21
CA ILE A 314 -1.15 18.00 11.21
C ILE A 314 0.18 18.64 10.75
N PRO A 315 1.32 18.19 11.25
CA PRO A 315 2.62 18.60 10.73
C PRO A 315 2.79 18.03 9.32
N CYS A 316 3.18 18.90 8.39
CA CYS A 316 3.48 18.55 7.01
C CYS A 316 4.99 18.62 6.77
N LEU A 317 5.44 18.02 5.67
CA LEU A 317 6.81 18.15 5.20
C LEU A 317 6.83 19.00 3.93
N ARG A 318 7.96 19.68 3.71
CA ARG A 318 8.25 20.45 2.50
C ARG A 318 9.28 19.74 1.66
N GLN A 319 9.12 19.77 0.34
CA GLN A 319 10.14 19.31 -0.60
C GLN A 319 11.45 20.09 -0.39
N GLN A 320 12.58 19.38 -0.41
CA GLN A 320 13.91 19.97 -0.30
C GLN A 320 14.89 19.45 -1.36
N VAL A 321 14.54 18.36 -2.07
CA VAL A 321 15.42 17.87 -3.14
C VAL A 321 15.60 18.97 -4.18
N GLN A 322 16.87 19.32 -4.45
CA GLN A 322 17.21 20.41 -5.34
C GLN A 322 16.62 20.19 -6.74
N LYS A 323 15.87 21.17 -7.21
CA LYS A 323 15.25 21.16 -8.54
C LYS A 323 16.09 22.01 -9.50
N LYS A 324 16.18 21.57 -10.76
CA LYS A 324 16.84 22.31 -11.84
C LYS A 324 15.89 23.37 -12.39
N GLY A 325 16.39 24.58 -12.61
CA GLY A 325 15.63 25.68 -13.23
C GLY A 325 15.38 26.88 -12.29
N SER A 326 15.14 28.05 -12.88
CA SER A 326 14.90 29.32 -12.16
C SER A 326 13.54 29.40 -11.46
N GLU A 327 12.58 28.54 -11.83
CA GLU A 327 11.22 28.52 -11.28
C GLU A 327 11.00 27.33 -10.32
N ALA A 328 12.06 26.88 -9.65
CA ALA A 328 11.97 25.78 -8.71
C ALA A 328 10.98 26.11 -7.58
N CYS A 329 9.89 25.33 -7.47
CA CYS A 329 8.90 25.45 -6.41
C CYS A 329 8.96 24.21 -5.52
N TYR A 330 8.94 24.40 -4.20
CA TYR A 330 9.03 23.37 -3.17
C TYR A 330 7.71 23.30 -2.40
N TYR A 331 6.91 22.28 -2.68
CA TYR A 331 5.56 22.13 -2.13
C TYR A 331 5.55 21.54 -0.72
N SER A 332 4.58 21.99 0.06
CA SER A 332 4.07 21.35 1.28
C SER A 332 2.54 21.28 1.20
N LEU A 333 1.90 20.28 1.79
CA LEU A 333 0.42 20.21 1.83
C LEU A 333 -0.18 21.41 2.53
N SER A 334 0.51 21.99 3.52
CA SER A 334 0.09 23.20 4.21
C SER A 334 -0.01 24.42 3.30
N ASP A 335 0.68 24.43 2.16
CA ASP A 335 0.64 25.55 1.21
C ASP A 335 -0.73 25.71 0.54
N PHE A 336 -1.56 24.66 0.54
CA PHE A 336 -2.88 24.66 -0.10
C PHE A 336 -4.03 24.93 0.87
N ILE A 337 -3.73 25.23 2.14
CA ILE A 337 -4.68 25.68 3.16
C ILE A 337 -4.36 27.12 3.49
N MET A 338 -5.40 27.96 3.59
CA MET A 338 -5.26 29.40 3.83
C MET A 338 -4.41 29.70 5.07
N PRO A 339 -3.39 30.56 4.94
CA PRO A 339 -2.56 30.94 6.08
C PRO A 339 -3.34 31.67 7.18
N ALA A 340 -2.99 31.45 8.45
CA ALA A 340 -3.65 32.05 9.59
C ALA A 340 -3.52 33.58 9.66
N ASP A 341 -2.46 34.15 9.07
CA ASP A 341 -2.23 35.60 9.01
C ASP A 341 -3.23 36.36 8.11
N THR A 342 -3.92 35.64 7.22
CA THR A 342 -5.00 36.23 6.41
C THR A 342 -6.25 36.60 7.20
N GLN A 343 -6.38 36.11 8.43
CA GLN A 343 -7.56 36.25 9.30
C GLN A 343 -8.87 35.71 8.69
N LYS A 344 -8.79 34.92 7.64
CA LYS A 344 -9.93 34.21 7.03
C LYS A 344 -9.85 32.74 7.41
N THR A 345 -11.00 32.12 7.61
CA THR A 345 -11.11 30.68 7.90
C THR A 345 -11.17 29.90 6.61
N ASP A 346 -10.38 28.85 6.50
CA ASP A 346 -10.46 27.81 5.47
C ASP A 346 -11.01 26.51 6.08
N TYR A 347 -11.14 25.48 5.26
CA TYR A 347 -11.68 24.19 5.69
C TYR A 347 -10.82 23.06 5.16
N ILE A 348 -10.85 21.92 5.87
CA ILE A 348 -10.19 20.69 5.48
C ILE A 348 -11.15 19.52 5.72
N GLY A 349 -11.21 18.62 4.74
CA GLY A 349 -11.86 17.33 4.92
C GLY A 349 -10.91 16.31 5.55
N VAL A 350 -11.45 15.45 6.38
CA VAL A 350 -10.73 14.32 6.98
C VAL A 350 -11.61 13.09 6.82
N PHE A 351 -11.04 11.96 6.41
CA PHE A 351 -11.84 10.78 6.11
C PHE A 351 -11.13 9.48 6.46
N THR A 352 -11.94 8.45 6.66
CA THR A 352 -11.52 7.04 6.72
C THR A 352 -12.60 6.19 6.09
N VAL A 353 -12.20 5.29 5.22
CA VAL A 353 -13.08 4.36 4.49
C VAL A 353 -12.55 2.96 4.69
N THR A 354 -13.38 2.02 5.08
CA THR A 354 -13.00 0.60 5.17
C THR A 354 -13.96 -0.26 4.34
N ALA A 355 -13.42 -1.34 3.77
CA ALA A 355 -14.24 -2.35 3.09
C ALA A 355 -15.18 -3.09 4.06
N GLY A 356 -14.95 -2.93 5.38
CA GLY A 356 -15.80 -3.42 6.44
C GLY A 356 -15.40 -4.79 6.99
N LYS A 357 -15.82 -4.98 8.24
CA LYS A 357 -15.54 -6.22 9.00
C LYS A 357 -16.23 -7.45 8.41
N GLU A 358 -17.36 -7.27 7.74
CA GLU A 358 -18.06 -8.38 7.08
C GLU A 358 -17.22 -9.03 5.99
N ILE A 359 -16.54 -8.23 5.17
CA ILE A 359 -15.61 -8.72 4.13
C ILE A 359 -14.42 -9.42 4.77
N GLU A 360 -13.85 -8.87 5.86
CA GLU A 360 -12.75 -9.50 6.60
C GLU A 360 -13.16 -10.88 7.15
N ASN A 361 -14.34 -10.97 7.78
CA ASN A 361 -14.87 -12.24 8.29
C ASN A 361 -15.06 -13.28 7.16
N ARG A 362 -15.48 -12.84 5.98
CA ARG A 362 -15.66 -13.72 4.82
C ARG A 362 -14.32 -14.21 4.26
N ILE A 363 -13.31 -13.36 4.23
CA ILE A 363 -11.93 -13.77 3.88
C ILE A 363 -11.45 -14.85 4.84
N GLU A 364 -11.64 -14.63 6.14
CA GLU A 364 -11.24 -15.59 7.17
C GLU A 364 -12.01 -16.91 7.06
N TYR A 365 -13.31 -16.85 6.77
CA TYR A 365 -14.11 -18.05 6.50
C TYR A 365 -13.55 -18.87 5.33
N TYR A 366 -13.16 -18.23 4.21
CA TYR A 366 -12.53 -18.96 3.09
C TYR A 366 -11.20 -19.60 3.49
N LYS A 367 -10.39 -18.92 4.30
CA LYS A 367 -9.13 -19.48 4.84
C LYS A 367 -9.38 -20.73 5.69
N GLN A 368 -10.38 -20.70 6.56
CA GLN A 368 -10.77 -21.85 7.41
C GLN A 368 -11.30 -23.05 6.61
N GLN A 369 -11.83 -22.81 5.40
CA GLN A 369 -12.27 -23.87 4.48
C GLN A 369 -11.16 -24.32 3.52
N ASP A 370 -9.90 -23.94 3.74
CA ASP A 370 -8.77 -24.16 2.82
C ASP A 370 -9.01 -23.63 1.39
N ASP A 371 -9.98 -22.72 1.21
CA ASP A 371 -10.29 -22.06 -0.06
C ASP A 371 -9.41 -20.81 -0.22
N ASN A 372 -8.12 -21.05 -0.33
CA ASN A 372 -7.12 -19.98 -0.44
C ASN A 372 -7.30 -19.12 -1.69
N TYR A 373 -7.89 -19.66 -2.76
CA TYR A 373 -8.15 -18.90 -3.97
C TYR A 373 -9.22 -17.83 -3.76
N ASN A 374 -10.40 -18.19 -3.23
CA ASN A 374 -11.46 -17.23 -2.96
C ASN A 374 -11.07 -16.26 -1.83
N ALA A 375 -10.31 -16.69 -0.84
CA ALA A 375 -9.74 -15.81 0.17
C ALA A 375 -8.86 -14.73 -0.47
N LEU A 376 -7.92 -15.11 -1.34
CA LEU A 376 -7.03 -14.18 -2.04
C LEU A 376 -7.78 -13.28 -3.03
N LEU A 377 -8.76 -13.83 -3.74
CA LEU A 377 -9.60 -13.08 -4.66
C LEU A 377 -10.39 -11.98 -3.93
N LEU A 378 -11.05 -12.33 -2.82
CA LEU A 378 -11.80 -11.37 -2.03
C LEU A 378 -10.89 -10.35 -1.35
N GLN A 379 -9.72 -10.76 -0.87
CA GLN A 379 -8.72 -9.87 -0.30
C GLN A 379 -8.21 -8.84 -1.33
N SER A 380 -7.94 -9.27 -2.57
CA SER A 380 -7.57 -8.36 -3.67
C SER A 380 -8.70 -7.40 -4.04
N LEU A 381 -9.95 -7.87 -3.96
CA LEU A 381 -11.13 -7.05 -4.22
C LEU A 381 -11.38 -6.06 -3.09
N SER A 382 -11.17 -6.44 -1.83
CA SER A 382 -11.47 -5.58 -0.68
C SER A 382 -10.65 -4.29 -0.71
N ASP A 383 -9.39 -4.34 -1.13
CA ASP A 383 -8.58 -3.13 -1.35
C ASP A 383 -9.18 -2.24 -2.43
N ARG A 384 -9.66 -2.84 -3.52
CA ARG A 384 -10.28 -2.07 -4.62
C ARG A 384 -11.66 -1.54 -4.23
N ILE A 385 -12.38 -2.21 -3.35
CA ILE A 385 -13.65 -1.76 -2.76
C ILE A 385 -13.42 -0.51 -1.91
N ALA A 386 -12.45 -0.53 -0.99
CA ALA A 386 -12.11 0.62 -0.15
C ALA A 386 -11.67 1.84 -0.98
N GLU A 387 -10.84 1.62 -2.01
CA GLU A 387 -10.40 2.68 -2.93
C GLU A 387 -11.58 3.24 -3.77
N ALA A 388 -12.45 2.37 -4.29
CA ALA A 388 -13.62 2.77 -5.05
C ALA A 388 -14.63 3.55 -4.20
N ALA A 389 -14.85 3.13 -2.95
CA ALA A 389 -15.66 3.86 -1.98
C ALA A 389 -15.06 5.24 -1.64
N THR A 390 -13.73 5.31 -1.54
CA THR A 390 -13.01 6.59 -1.35
C THR A 390 -13.19 7.52 -2.54
N GLU A 391 -13.18 7.00 -3.78
CA GLU A 391 -13.43 7.80 -4.99
C GLU A 391 -14.85 8.36 -4.99
N LEU A 392 -15.85 7.53 -4.72
CA LEU A 392 -17.24 7.95 -4.61
C LEU A 392 -17.44 8.95 -3.46
N LEU A 393 -16.81 8.71 -2.29
CA LEU A 393 -16.85 9.64 -1.17
C LEU A 393 -16.30 11.02 -1.59
N HIS A 394 -15.12 11.07 -2.21
CA HIS A 394 -14.52 12.34 -2.62
C HIS A 394 -15.40 13.07 -3.66
N TYR A 395 -16.03 12.33 -4.59
CA TYR A 395 -17.00 12.91 -5.51
C TYR A 395 -18.21 13.52 -4.79
N ARG A 396 -18.80 12.80 -3.81
CA ARG A 396 -19.91 13.32 -2.99
C ARG A 396 -19.48 14.50 -2.11
N VAL A 397 -18.26 14.48 -1.57
CA VAL A 397 -17.72 15.60 -0.80
C VAL A 397 -17.63 16.85 -1.68
N ARG A 398 -17.11 16.75 -2.89
CA ARG A 398 -17.01 17.88 -3.81
C ARG A 398 -18.36 18.48 -4.17
N LYS A 399 -19.36 17.64 -4.38
CA LYS A 399 -20.69 18.08 -4.87
C LYS A 399 -21.67 18.43 -3.76
N GLU A 400 -21.72 17.66 -2.70
CA GLU A 400 -22.85 17.63 -1.77
C GLU A 400 -22.43 17.91 -0.34
N ILE A 401 -21.44 17.18 0.23
CA ILE A 401 -21.12 17.25 1.66
C ILE A 401 -20.38 18.55 1.98
N TRP A 402 -19.39 18.91 1.16
CA TRP A 402 -18.70 20.20 1.23
C TRP A 402 -19.26 21.19 0.20
N GLY A 403 -19.44 20.73 -1.04
CA GLY A 403 -20.10 21.52 -2.08
C GLY A 403 -19.22 22.55 -2.77
N TYR A 404 -17.89 22.36 -2.81
CA TYR A 404 -17.00 23.32 -3.50
C TYR A 404 -16.98 23.15 -5.03
N SER A 405 -17.56 22.06 -5.54
CA SER A 405 -17.72 21.78 -6.97
C SER A 405 -19.14 21.25 -7.28
N PRO A 406 -20.23 21.96 -6.94
CA PRO A 406 -21.58 21.43 -6.99
C PRO A 406 -22.07 21.10 -8.41
N ASN A 407 -21.51 21.76 -9.42
CA ASN A 407 -21.87 21.59 -10.84
C ASN A 407 -20.96 20.61 -11.58
N GLU A 408 -20.13 19.85 -10.87
CA GLU A 408 -19.24 18.85 -11.47
C GLU A 408 -20.05 17.75 -12.20
N THR A 409 -19.71 17.51 -13.46
CA THR A 409 -20.33 16.51 -14.33
C THR A 409 -19.33 15.45 -14.79
N ALA A 410 -18.35 15.14 -13.96
CA ALA A 410 -17.30 14.21 -14.30
C ALA A 410 -17.84 12.78 -14.53
N THR A 411 -17.37 12.14 -15.59
CA THR A 411 -17.58 10.69 -15.80
C THR A 411 -16.68 9.90 -14.85
N VAL A 412 -17.02 8.64 -14.57
CA VAL A 412 -16.17 7.76 -13.76
C VAL A 412 -14.75 7.68 -14.33
N GLU A 413 -14.59 7.66 -15.65
CA GLU A 413 -13.27 7.67 -16.31
C GLU A 413 -12.45 8.93 -15.96
N ASN A 414 -13.09 10.10 -15.96
CA ASN A 414 -12.43 11.35 -15.57
C ASN A 414 -12.09 11.37 -14.08
N LEU A 415 -12.94 10.80 -13.22
CA LEU A 415 -12.67 10.66 -11.80
C LEU A 415 -11.44 9.79 -11.55
N LEU A 416 -11.37 8.62 -12.21
CA LEU A 416 -10.21 7.71 -12.10
C LEU A 416 -8.92 8.29 -12.69
N LYS A 417 -9.00 9.34 -13.51
CA LYS A 417 -7.86 10.13 -14.02
C LYS A 417 -7.57 11.39 -13.20
N GLU A 418 -8.25 11.56 -12.07
CA GLU A 418 -8.11 12.72 -11.17
C GLU A 418 -8.38 14.09 -11.86
N HIS A 419 -9.27 14.11 -12.87
CA HIS A 419 -9.68 15.32 -13.57
C HIS A 419 -10.79 16.04 -12.81
N TYR A 420 -10.47 16.56 -11.63
CA TYR A 420 -11.38 17.32 -10.76
C TYR A 420 -10.62 18.33 -9.90
N GLN A 421 -11.35 19.25 -9.24
CA GLN A 421 -10.76 20.21 -8.30
C GLN A 421 -10.48 19.55 -6.95
N GLY A 422 -9.36 19.90 -6.33
CA GLY A 422 -8.97 19.41 -5.01
C GLY A 422 -8.19 18.10 -5.06
N ILE A 423 -7.68 17.71 -3.92
CA ILE A 423 -6.91 16.47 -3.72
C ILE A 423 -7.34 15.76 -2.44
N ARG A 424 -7.07 14.44 -2.37
CA ARG A 424 -7.29 13.61 -1.17
C ARG A 424 -6.02 12.83 -0.76
N PRO A 425 -4.93 13.52 -0.37
CA PRO A 425 -3.70 12.84 -0.04
C PRO A 425 -3.82 12.00 1.24
N ALA A 426 -3.17 10.83 1.24
CA ALA A 426 -2.81 10.16 2.48
C ALA A 426 -1.69 10.95 3.16
N ILE A 427 -1.86 11.25 4.44
CA ILE A 427 -0.89 12.06 5.20
C ILE A 427 0.25 11.25 5.79
N GLY A 428 0.26 9.94 5.55
CA GLY A 428 1.28 9.01 6.01
C GLY A 428 1.21 8.72 7.51
N TYR A 429 1.91 7.65 7.90
CA TYR A 429 2.09 7.29 9.30
C TYR A 429 3.12 8.23 9.94
N PRO A 430 2.96 8.63 11.20
CA PRO A 430 1.87 8.38 12.16
C PRO A 430 0.82 9.51 12.19
N SER A 431 0.59 10.21 11.10
CA SER A 431 -0.27 11.39 11.02
C SER A 431 -1.74 11.07 10.82
N LEU A 432 -2.15 9.81 11.01
CA LEU A 432 -3.53 9.37 10.82
C LEU A 432 -4.50 10.12 11.76
N PRO A 433 -5.69 10.46 11.26
CA PRO A 433 -6.67 11.25 12.00
C PRO A 433 -7.58 10.40 12.92
N ASP A 434 -7.07 9.31 13.48
CA ASP A 434 -7.79 8.34 14.29
C ASP A 434 -8.56 8.97 15.44
N LYS A 435 -7.91 9.84 16.21
CA LYS A 435 -8.54 10.56 17.33
C LYS A 435 -9.52 11.64 16.88
N LEU A 436 -9.28 12.24 15.71
CA LEU A 436 -10.15 13.29 15.16
C LEU A 436 -11.47 12.70 14.66
N LEU A 437 -11.43 11.52 14.05
CA LEU A 437 -12.60 10.84 13.49
C LEU A 437 -13.25 9.82 14.44
N GLY A 438 -12.48 9.20 15.34
CA GLY A 438 -12.94 8.08 16.17
C GLY A 438 -13.07 6.79 15.36
N PHE A 439 -11.94 6.21 14.96
CA PHE A 439 -11.87 5.03 14.10
C PHE A 439 -12.60 3.80 14.65
N ASP A 440 -12.69 3.69 15.99
CA ASP A 440 -13.42 2.65 16.71
C ASP A 440 -14.92 2.60 16.34
N ARG A 441 -15.50 3.71 15.88
CA ARG A 441 -16.90 3.78 15.44
C ARG A 441 -17.22 2.88 14.25
N ILE A 442 -16.22 2.57 13.44
CA ILE A 442 -16.32 1.72 12.24
C ILE A 442 -15.39 0.49 12.35
N ASP A 443 -15.15 0.02 13.57
CA ASP A 443 -14.30 -1.14 13.85
C ASP A 443 -12.87 -1.08 13.26
N VAL A 444 -12.34 0.14 13.04
CA VAL A 444 -10.96 0.34 12.58
C VAL A 444 -10.05 0.60 13.78
N SER A 445 -8.93 -0.08 13.83
CA SER A 445 -7.89 0.09 14.83
C SER A 445 -6.51 0.27 14.18
N LEU A 446 -5.55 0.78 14.95
CA LEU A 446 -4.17 0.93 14.50
C LEU A 446 -3.27 -0.08 15.21
N THR A 447 -2.34 -0.66 14.46
CA THR A 447 -1.24 -1.45 15.04
C THR A 447 -0.21 -0.51 15.71
N GLU A 448 0.74 -1.08 16.44
CA GLU A 448 1.85 -0.32 17.05
C GLU A 448 2.69 0.46 16.03
N ASN A 449 2.70 0.02 14.79
CA ASN A 449 3.36 0.69 13.65
C ASN A 449 2.39 1.55 12.83
N GLY A 450 1.18 1.83 13.35
CA GLY A 450 0.20 2.70 12.72
C GLY A 450 -0.53 2.11 11.51
N ALA A 451 -0.32 0.83 11.16
CA ALA A 451 -1.12 0.20 10.10
C ALA A 451 -2.57 0.08 10.53
N MET A 452 -3.49 0.35 9.61
CA MET A 452 -4.93 0.24 9.86
C MET A 452 -5.38 -1.22 9.77
N LYS A 453 -6.27 -1.61 10.67
CA LYS A 453 -6.91 -2.92 10.70
C LYS A 453 -8.43 -2.71 10.76
N PRO A 454 -9.23 -3.20 9.80
CA PRO A 454 -8.88 -4.08 8.66
C PRO A 454 -7.85 -3.47 7.69
N ASN A 455 -7.11 -4.36 6.99
CA ASN A 455 -6.10 -3.97 6.02
C ASN A 455 -6.69 -3.11 4.88
N SER A 456 -7.87 -3.49 4.38
CA SER A 456 -8.59 -2.78 3.33
C SER A 456 -9.25 -1.50 3.86
N THR A 457 -8.42 -0.59 4.38
CA THR A 457 -8.83 0.70 4.93
C THR A 457 -7.98 1.82 4.33
N VAL A 458 -8.63 2.91 3.92
CA VAL A 458 -8.01 4.11 3.35
C VAL A 458 -8.32 5.30 4.24
N SER A 459 -7.32 6.09 4.60
CA SER A 459 -7.50 7.30 5.40
C SER A 459 -6.63 8.44 4.91
N GLY A 460 -7.13 9.67 5.04
CA GLY A 460 -6.42 10.85 4.57
C GLY A 460 -7.15 12.16 4.85
N ILE A 461 -6.69 13.19 4.18
CA ILE A 461 -7.29 14.52 4.20
C ILE A 461 -7.81 14.90 2.82
N MET A 462 -8.72 15.86 2.75
CA MET A 462 -9.22 16.45 1.51
C MET A 462 -8.97 17.96 1.52
N ILE A 463 -8.36 18.45 0.46
CA ILE A 463 -8.03 19.87 0.28
C ILE A 463 -8.78 20.38 -0.96
N ALA A 464 -9.58 21.44 -0.80
CA ALA A 464 -10.48 21.95 -1.83
C ALA A 464 -9.84 22.98 -2.78
N HIS A 465 -8.66 23.50 -2.45
CA HIS A 465 -8.05 24.59 -3.22
C HIS A 465 -7.81 24.18 -4.68
N PRO A 466 -8.20 24.99 -5.69
CA PRO A 466 -8.11 24.63 -7.11
C PRO A 466 -6.68 24.44 -7.62
N GLN A 467 -5.67 25.00 -6.97
CA GLN A 467 -4.25 24.82 -7.32
C GLN A 467 -3.59 23.69 -6.52
N SER A 468 -4.36 22.97 -5.69
CA SER A 468 -3.79 21.82 -4.96
C SER A 468 -3.37 20.72 -5.92
N ALA A 469 -2.23 20.09 -5.63
CA ALA A 469 -1.64 19.06 -6.48
C ALA A 469 -0.99 17.97 -5.63
N TYR A 470 -0.94 16.76 -6.17
CA TYR A 470 -0.13 15.68 -5.60
C TYR A 470 1.33 15.91 -5.93
N PHE A 471 2.19 15.61 -4.97
CA PHE A 471 3.65 15.71 -5.13
C PHE A 471 4.36 14.70 -4.22
N HIS A 472 5.58 14.36 -4.58
CA HIS A 472 6.45 13.51 -3.79
C HIS A 472 7.37 14.38 -2.93
N ILE A 473 7.50 14.09 -1.63
CA ILE A 473 8.37 14.86 -0.71
C ILE A 473 9.85 14.67 -1.05
N GLY A 474 10.30 13.44 -1.24
CA GLY A 474 11.71 13.13 -1.38
C GLY A 474 12.47 13.26 -0.06
N GLN A 475 13.80 13.40 -0.14
CA GLN A 475 14.64 13.55 1.05
C GLN A 475 14.51 14.92 1.69
N ILE A 476 14.66 14.97 3.02
CA ILE A 476 14.62 16.18 3.85
C ILE A 476 15.94 16.30 4.65
N ASP A 477 16.30 17.53 5.02
CA ASP A 477 17.46 17.76 5.88
C ASP A 477 17.15 17.52 7.37
N MET A 478 18.22 17.59 8.18
CA MET A 478 18.10 17.37 9.62
C MET A 478 17.36 18.50 10.34
N GLU A 479 17.36 19.72 9.78
CA GLU A 479 16.63 20.85 10.34
C GLU A 479 15.12 20.59 10.27
N GLN A 480 14.61 20.22 9.09
CA GLN A 480 13.20 19.90 8.91
C GLN A 480 12.78 18.66 9.71
N ARG A 481 13.65 17.63 9.74
CA ARG A 481 13.42 16.44 10.56
C ARG A 481 13.25 16.79 12.03
N ALA A 482 14.13 17.61 12.59
CA ALA A 482 14.06 18.04 13.98
C ALA A 482 12.81 18.87 14.27
N GLU A 483 12.42 19.80 13.39
CA GLU A 483 11.17 20.56 13.51
C GLU A 483 9.94 19.64 13.51
N TYR A 484 9.91 18.65 12.61
CA TYR A 484 8.82 17.68 12.54
C TYR A 484 8.72 16.83 13.79
N CYS A 485 9.87 16.30 14.29
CA CYS A 485 9.94 15.51 15.52
C CYS A 485 9.41 16.29 16.72
N LYS A 486 9.82 17.55 16.85
CA LYS A 486 9.33 18.44 17.93
C LYS A 486 7.82 18.61 17.90
N LYS A 487 7.22 18.80 16.70
CA LYS A 487 5.76 18.94 16.54
C LYS A 487 5.00 17.65 16.85
N ARG A 488 5.65 16.50 16.66
CA ARG A 488 5.09 15.16 16.91
C ARG A 488 5.43 14.59 18.27
N ASN A 489 6.29 15.24 19.03
CA ASN A 489 6.82 14.73 20.29
C ASN A 489 7.54 13.36 20.12
N PHE A 490 8.34 13.25 19.05
CA PHE A 490 9.19 12.09 18.75
C PHE A 490 10.65 12.41 18.99
N SER A 491 11.46 11.37 19.29
CA SER A 491 12.90 11.47 19.19
C SER A 491 13.33 11.52 17.71
N ILE A 492 14.54 12.03 17.44
CA ILE A 492 15.10 11.98 16.08
C ILE A 492 15.30 10.52 15.63
N GLU A 493 15.70 9.63 16.55
CA GLU A 493 15.90 8.21 16.31
C GLU A 493 14.57 7.54 15.91
N ASP A 494 13.48 7.77 16.65
CA ASP A 494 12.15 7.25 16.28
C ASP A 494 11.68 7.78 14.92
N SER A 495 12.13 8.96 14.52
CA SER A 495 11.69 9.53 13.24
C SER A 495 12.17 8.75 12.02
N TYR A 496 13.29 8.03 12.11
CA TYR A 496 13.77 7.19 11.01
C TYR A 496 12.83 6.03 10.72
N LYS A 497 12.10 5.55 11.73
CA LYS A 497 11.04 4.55 11.56
C LYS A 497 9.88 5.08 10.70
N TRP A 498 9.54 6.37 10.82
CA TRP A 498 8.38 6.96 10.19
C TRP A 498 8.70 7.75 8.92
N LEU A 499 9.88 8.34 8.86
CA LEU A 499 10.34 9.18 7.78
C LEU A 499 11.51 8.50 7.06
N SER A 500 11.22 7.62 6.13
CA SER A 500 12.21 6.97 5.25
C SER A 500 12.75 7.91 4.16
N VAL A 501 12.65 9.20 4.39
CA VAL A 501 13.05 10.29 3.49
C VAL A 501 14.41 10.85 3.84
#